data_ed26116ec6450df837dc1f560fd43a2d
#
_entry.id   ed26116ec6450df837dc1f560fd43a2d
#
_cell.length_a   1.000
_cell.length_b   1.000
_cell.length_c   1.000
_cell.angle_alpha   90.00
_cell.angle_beta   90.00
_cell.angle_gamma   90.00
#
_symmetry.space_group_name_H-M   'P 1'
#
loop_
_entity.id
_entity.type
_entity.pdbx_description
1 polymer ?
#
loop_
_entity_poly.entity_id
_entity_poly.type
_entity_poly.pdbx_seq_one_letter_code
_entity_poly.pdbx_strand_id
1 'polypeptide(L)'
;PVMGDDGIKYDMFTPKLLEKMNALVWEADIITPNLTELCLLTDADYDAIIDIADTRILIDVIGELASTLLPPDSDNSNTLDSRQTSKKEKEIIVTGIHYKNEHGQKMMGNLYVSKDTRKLFSFPHVGGSYSGTGDLFASCIAAGKCRGDGIPELIQLAGTFLEQAIKDSAEENIPYPDGTNYEKYLYMLIKK
;
A
#
# COMPACT_ATOMS: atom_id res chain seq x y z
N PRO A 1 1.84 -4.60 -8.14
CA PRO A 1 1.30 -3.44 -8.85
C PRO A 1 0.64 -3.83 -10.16
N VAL A 2 -0.52 -3.23 -10.46
CA VAL A 2 -1.30 -3.54 -11.68
C VAL A 2 -1.34 -2.38 -12.65
N MET A 3 -1.06 -1.13 -12.21
CA MET A 3 -1.14 0.06 -13.05
C MET A 3 0.23 0.61 -13.45
N GLY A 4 1.23 0.48 -12.60
CA GLY A 4 2.57 0.98 -12.81
C GLY A 4 3.46 0.79 -11.60
N ASP A 5 4.76 1.06 -11.75
CA ASP A 5 5.77 1.00 -10.69
C ASP A 5 6.92 1.97 -10.99
N ASP A 6 7.61 2.46 -9.95
CA ASP A 6 8.74 3.41 -10.05
C ASP A 6 8.46 4.63 -10.97
N GLY A 7 7.26 5.21 -10.88
CA GLY A 7 6.82 6.34 -11.70
C GLY A 7 6.40 5.97 -13.12
N ILE A 8 6.54 4.72 -13.53
CA ILE A 8 6.27 4.28 -14.90
C ILE A 8 4.93 3.54 -14.96
N LYS A 9 3.99 4.10 -15.73
CA LYS A 9 2.74 3.42 -16.05
C LYS A 9 3.00 2.27 -17.04
N TYR A 10 2.41 1.10 -16.79
CA TYR A 10 2.55 -0.05 -17.69
C TYR A 10 1.86 0.19 -19.05
N ASP A 11 2.49 -0.22 -20.15
CA ASP A 11 1.99 -0.01 -21.52
C ASP A 11 0.58 -0.58 -21.73
N MET A 12 0.28 -1.72 -21.08
CA MET A 12 -1.05 -2.34 -21.14
C MET A 12 -2.13 -1.56 -20.40
N PHE A 13 -1.76 -0.58 -19.56
CA PHE A 13 -2.69 0.19 -18.74
C PHE A 13 -3.20 1.41 -19.48
N THR A 14 -4.28 1.22 -20.24
CA THR A 14 -4.90 2.26 -21.10
C THR A 14 -5.69 3.30 -20.25
N PRO A 15 -5.99 4.51 -20.81
CA PRO A 15 -6.85 5.49 -20.14
C PRO A 15 -8.24 4.93 -19.75
N LYS A 16 -8.81 4.07 -20.60
CA LYS A 16 -10.10 3.41 -20.30
C LYS A 16 -9.98 2.45 -19.11
N LEU A 17 -8.83 1.77 -18.96
CA LEU A 17 -8.59 0.89 -17.83
C LEU A 17 -8.40 1.70 -16.54
N LEU A 18 -7.72 2.86 -16.61
CA LEU A 18 -7.60 3.79 -15.49
C LEU A 18 -8.97 4.29 -15.00
N GLU A 19 -9.86 4.68 -15.93
CA GLU A 19 -11.25 5.06 -15.60
C GLU A 19 -11.98 3.95 -14.84
N LYS A 20 -11.84 2.70 -15.31
CA LYS A 20 -12.46 1.54 -14.64
C LYS A 20 -11.84 1.24 -13.29
N MET A 21 -10.52 1.41 -13.15
CA MET A 21 -9.83 1.23 -11.87
C MET A 21 -10.26 2.30 -10.87
N ASN A 22 -10.39 3.57 -11.31
CA ASN A 22 -10.93 4.64 -10.47
C ASN A 22 -12.33 4.30 -9.95
N ALA A 23 -13.22 3.77 -10.80
CA ALA A 23 -14.54 3.34 -10.36
C ALA A 23 -14.45 2.19 -9.33
N LEU A 24 -13.59 1.20 -9.56
CA LEU A 24 -13.39 0.06 -8.66
C LEU A 24 -12.82 0.49 -7.31
N VAL A 25 -11.92 1.48 -7.29
CA VAL A 25 -11.36 2.04 -6.05
C VAL A 25 -12.46 2.53 -5.11
N TRP A 26 -13.53 3.16 -5.62
CA TRP A 26 -14.63 3.65 -4.80
C TRP A 26 -15.51 2.53 -4.21
N GLU A 27 -15.55 1.37 -4.83
CA GLU A 27 -16.30 0.19 -4.34
C GLU A 27 -15.50 -0.64 -3.31
N ALA A 28 -14.17 -0.48 -3.28
CA ALA A 28 -13.31 -1.27 -2.41
C ALA A 28 -13.32 -0.77 -0.97
N ASP A 29 -13.37 -1.70 -0.01
CA ASP A 29 -13.23 -1.42 1.43
C ASP A 29 -11.76 -1.15 1.80
N ILE A 30 -10.82 -1.83 1.13
CA ILE A 30 -9.38 -1.71 1.36
C ILE A 30 -8.68 -1.61 0.01
N ILE A 31 -7.76 -0.67 -0.13
CA ILE A 31 -6.88 -0.56 -1.29
C ILE A 31 -5.41 -0.50 -0.85
N THR A 32 -4.52 -1.08 -1.66
CA THR A 32 -3.08 -1.14 -1.37
C THR A 32 -2.23 -0.60 -2.53
N PRO A 33 -2.46 0.67 -2.97
CA PRO A 33 -1.69 1.24 -4.07
C PRO A 33 -0.22 1.40 -3.68
N ASN A 34 0.71 1.18 -4.64
CA ASN A 34 2.05 1.72 -4.51
C ASN A 34 2.04 3.25 -4.79
N LEU A 35 3.17 3.93 -4.62
CA LEU A 35 3.22 5.38 -4.82
C LEU A 35 2.87 5.79 -6.26
N THR A 36 3.32 5.02 -7.27
CA THR A 36 2.99 5.26 -8.69
C THR A 36 1.48 5.14 -8.93
N GLU A 37 0.87 4.11 -8.37
CA GLU A 37 -0.57 3.88 -8.48
C GLU A 37 -1.38 4.97 -7.77
N LEU A 38 -0.92 5.41 -6.59
CA LEU A 38 -1.53 6.55 -5.89
C LEU A 38 -1.51 7.80 -6.77
N CYS A 39 -0.36 8.12 -7.37
CA CYS A 39 -0.23 9.27 -8.29
C CYS A 39 -1.17 9.15 -9.49
N LEU A 40 -1.27 7.97 -10.10
CA LEU A 40 -2.20 7.73 -11.21
C LEU A 40 -3.68 7.89 -10.81
N LEU A 41 -4.04 7.47 -9.60
CA LEU A 41 -5.41 7.57 -9.08
C LEU A 41 -5.79 9.00 -8.67
N THR A 42 -4.82 9.84 -8.30
CA THR A 42 -5.03 11.20 -7.81
C THR A 42 -4.60 12.29 -8.79
N ASP A 43 -4.12 11.91 -9.99
CA ASP A 43 -3.55 12.80 -11.00
C ASP A 43 -2.39 13.66 -10.46
N ALA A 44 -1.58 13.08 -9.56
CA ALA A 44 -0.44 13.74 -8.94
C ALA A 44 0.86 13.45 -9.71
N ASP A 45 1.80 14.39 -9.65
CA ASP A 45 3.13 14.27 -10.25
C ASP A 45 4.05 13.43 -9.37
N TYR A 46 4.39 12.22 -9.83
CA TYR A 46 5.26 11.28 -9.13
C TYR A 46 6.66 11.87 -8.89
N ASP A 47 7.27 12.48 -9.91
CA ASP A 47 8.63 13.02 -9.83
C ASP A 47 8.70 14.16 -8.80
N ALA A 48 7.69 15.03 -8.79
CA ALA A 48 7.59 16.09 -7.79
C ALA A 48 7.48 15.55 -6.36
N ILE A 49 6.86 14.40 -6.15
CA ILE A 49 6.72 13.80 -4.82
C ILE A 49 8.03 13.15 -4.37
N ILE A 50 8.69 12.37 -5.22
CA ILE A 50 9.92 11.67 -4.83
C ILE A 50 11.11 12.63 -4.62
N ASP A 51 11.06 13.83 -5.19
CA ASP A 51 12.06 14.90 -5.00
C ASP A 51 11.95 15.59 -3.63
N ILE A 52 10.92 15.29 -2.83
CA ILE A 52 10.77 15.88 -1.48
C ILE A 52 11.84 15.28 -0.54
N ALA A 53 12.83 16.09 -0.19
CA ALA A 53 13.96 15.66 0.63
C ALA A 53 13.61 15.43 2.12
N ASP A 54 12.64 16.19 2.67
CA ASP A 54 12.19 16.03 4.06
C ASP A 54 11.19 14.88 4.15
N THR A 55 11.56 13.82 4.86
CA THR A 55 10.73 12.62 5.02
C THR A 55 9.37 12.92 5.66
N ARG A 56 9.27 13.88 6.58
CA ARG A 56 7.99 14.22 7.22
C ARG A 56 7.06 14.88 6.21
N ILE A 57 7.58 15.83 5.43
CA ILE A 57 6.81 16.48 4.38
C ILE A 57 6.39 15.46 3.32
N LEU A 58 7.28 14.55 2.92
CA LEU A 58 6.97 13.48 1.98
C LEU A 58 5.78 12.62 2.48
N ILE A 59 5.84 12.16 3.73
CA ILE A 59 4.77 11.32 4.30
C ILE A 59 3.47 12.10 4.46
N ASP A 60 3.52 13.37 4.83
CA ASP A 60 2.33 14.22 4.94
C ASP A 60 1.67 14.42 3.55
N VAL A 61 2.45 14.71 2.51
CA VAL A 61 1.94 14.86 1.13
C VAL A 61 1.30 13.56 0.64
N ILE A 62 1.96 12.42 0.82
CA ILE A 62 1.40 11.12 0.44
C ILE A 62 0.11 10.83 1.23
N GLY A 63 0.08 11.16 2.52
CA GLY A 63 -1.09 11.00 3.36
C GLY A 63 -2.28 11.88 2.93
N GLU A 64 -2.03 13.13 2.55
CA GLU A 64 -3.06 14.02 1.99
C GLU A 64 -3.62 13.47 0.68
N LEU A 65 -2.76 13.06 -0.25
CA LEU A 65 -3.19 12.44 -1.52
C LEU A 65 -4.03 11.19 -1.27
N ALA A 66 -3.57 10.29 -0.42
CA ALA A 66 -4.33 9.08 -0.08
C ALA A 66 -5.70 9.42 0.53
N SER A 67 -5.78 10.48 1.37
CA SER A 67 -7.03 10.90 1.99
C SER A 67 -8.08 11.40 0.98
N THR A 68 -7.67 11.87 -0.19
CA THR A 68 -8.63 12.25 -1.26
C THR A 68 -9.42 11.05 -1.82
N LEU A 69 -8.92 9.84 -1.61
CA LEU A 69 -9.57 8.59 -2.02
C LEU A 69 -10.48 8.01 -0.92
N LEU A 70 -10.55 8.64 0.25
CA LEU A 70 -11.52 8.30 1.29
C LEU A 70 -12.90 8.89 0.94
N PRO A 71 -13.99 8.23 1.34
CA PRO A 71 -15.33 8.81 1.15
C PRO A 71 -15.46 10.12 1.95
N PRO A 72 -16.11 11.14 1.38
CA PRO A 72 -16.34 12.40 2.06
C PRO A 72 -17.14 12.19 3.34
N ASP A 73 -16.90 13.03 4.35
CA ASP A 73 -17.73 13.06 5.54
C ASP A 73 -19.17 13.35 5.15
N SER A 74 -20.06 12.43 5.44
CA SER A 74 -21.48 12.68 5.24
C SER A 74 -21.97 13.59 6.35
N ASP A 75 -21.86 14.90 6.14
CA ASP A 75 -22.67 15.87 6.87
C ASP A 75 -24.15 15.68 6.49
N ASN A 76 -24.95 15.32 7.48
CA ASN A 76 -26.40 15.51 7.58
C ASN A 76 -27.19 15.62 6.25
N SER A 77 -27.25 14.57 5.46
CA SER A 77 -28.39 14.43 4.56
C SER A 77 -29.46 13.60 5.28
N ASN A 78 -30.50 14.27 5.77
CA ASN A 78 -31.76 13.69 6.21
C ASN A 78 -32.47 12.99 5.03
N THR A 79 -31.93 11.88 4.58
CA THR A 79 -32.65 10.95 3.71
C THR A 79 -33.02 9.74 4.54
N LEU A 80 -34.29 9.68 4.89
CA LEU A 80 -35.03 8.56 5.45
C LEU A 80 -35.00 7.38 4.44
N ASP A 81 -33.85 6.78 4.18
CA ASP A 81 -33.77 5.51 3.49
C ASP A 81 -33.27 4.45 4.48
N SER A 82 -34.24 3.65 4.95
CA SER A 82 -34.12 2.64 6.01
C SER A 82 -33.34 1.40 5.62
N ARG A 83 -32.36 1.51 4.74
CA ARG A 83 -31.32 0.50 4.51
C ARG A 83 -30.02 1.00 5.13
N GLN A 84 -29.91 0.89 6.47
CA GLN A 84 -28.64 0.98 7.18
C GLN A 84 -27.76 -0.21 6.76
N THR A 85 -27.13 -0.11 5.60
CA THR A 85 -25.85 -0.78 5.39
C THR A 85 -24.86 -0.02 6.29
N SER A 86 -24.32 -0.70 7.29
CA SER A 86 -23.22 -0.18 8.11
C SER A 86 -22.20 0.42 7.16
N LYS A 87 -21.95 1.75 7.27
CA LYS A 87 -21.01 2.46 6.41
C LYS A 87 -19.65 1.85 6.66
N LYS A 88 -19.18 1.00 5.75
CA LYS A 88 -17.87 0.38 5.84
C LYS A 88 -16.83 1.49 5.76
N GLU A 89 -15.97 1.57 6.75
CA GLU A 89 -14.85 2.50 6.74
C GLU A 89 -13.84 2.04 5.70
N LYS A 90 -13.50 2.93 4.78
CA LYS A 90 -12.48 2.66 3.78
C LYS A 90 -11.10 2.81 4.39
N GLU A 91 -10.23 1.87 4.10
CA GLU A 91 -8.85 1.80 4.58
C GLU A 91 -7.89 1.80 3.39
N ILE A 92 -6.85 2.62 3.44
CA ILE A 92 -5.86 2.76 2.37
C ILE A 92 -4.48 2.44 2.94
N ILE A 93 -3.70 1.65 2.21
CA ILE A 93 -2.32 1.36 2.57
C ILE A 93 -1.45 1.71 1.36
N VAL A 94 -0.79 2.86 1.42
CA VAL A 94 0.18 3.23 0.38
C VAL A 94 1.47 2.46 0.63
N THR A 95 1.86 1.60 -0.32
CA THR A 95 3.00 0.71 -0.18
C THR A 95 4.23 1.21 -0.93
N GLY A 96 5.41 0.71 -0.55
CA GLY A 96 6.64 0.93 -1.30
C GLY A 96 7.18 2.37 -1.23
N ILE A 97 6.95 3.09 -0.14
CA ILE A 97 7.48 4.44 0.04
C ILE A 97 8.96 4.35 0.45
N HIS A 98 9.86 4.77 -0.45
CA HIS A 98 11.29 4.77 -0.19
C HIS A 98 11.75 6.10 0.41
N TYR A 99 12.48 6.05 1.53
CA TYR A 99 13.02 7.24 2.19
C TYR A 99 14.29 6.92 3.00
N LYS A 100 14.92 7.93 3.58
CA LYS A 100 16.02 7.77 4.53
C LYS A 100 15.57 8.19 5.93
N ASN A 101 15.92 7.39 6.94
CA ASN A 101 15.67 7.75 8.33
C ASN A 101 16.69 8.81 8.82
N GLU A 102 16.56 9.25 10.07
CA GLU A 102 17.43 10.25 10.72
C GLU A 102 18.92 9.85 10.74
N HIS A 103 19.21 8.56 10.62
CA HIS A 103 20.56 8.00 10.55
C HIS A 103 21.06 7.78 9.12
N GLY A 104 20.31 8.27 8.11
CA GLY A 104 20.65 8.09 6.68
C GLY A 104 20.45 6.67 6.14
N GLN A 105 19.85 5.76 6.91
CA GLN A 105 19.57 4.41 6.47
C GLN A 105 18.39 4.39 5.50
N LYS A 106 18.51 3.62 4.45
CA LYS A 106 17.41 3.40 3.49
C LYS A 106 16.29 2.60 4.15
N MET A 107 15.08 3.13 4.07
CA MET A 107 13.89 2.54 4.62
C MET A 107 12.84 2.34 3.52
N MET A 108 11.96 1.38 3.73
CA MET A 108 10.74 1.17 2.97
C MET A 108 9.56 1.34 3.93
N GLY A 109 8.61 2.19 3.57
CA GLY A 109 7.43 2.48 4.37
C GLY A 109 6.14 2.02 3.71
N ASN A 110 5.20 1.60 4.56
CA ASN A 110 3.80 1.43 4.20
C ASN A 110 2.97 2.41 5.04
N LEU A 111 2.29 3.35 4.39
CA LEU A 111 1.48 4.36 5.05
C LEU A 111 0.03 3.92 5.11
N TYR A 112 -0.45 3.66 6.32
CA TYR A 112 -1.86 3.40 6.59
C TYR A 112 -2.62 4.71 6.74
N VAL A 113 -3.73 4.83 6.03
CA VAL A 113 -4.62 5.99 6.05
C VAL A 113 -6.06 5.53 6.17
N SER A 114 -6.74 6.02 7.19
CA SER A 114 -8.18 5.89 7.39
C SER A 114 -8.76 7.25 7.75
N LYS A 115 -10.06 7.33 8.00
CA LYS A 115 -10.72 8.59 8.38
C LYS A 115 -10.02 9.32 9.54
N ASP A 116 -9.66 8.57 10.60
CA ASP A 116 -9.17 9.14 11.85
C ASP A 116 -7.69 8.83 12.11
N THR A 117 -7.03 8.10 11.23
CA THR A 117 -5.67 7.60 11.50
C THR A 117 -4.79 7.69 10.27
N ARG A 118 -3.59 8.24 10.46
CA ARG A 118 -2.45 8.11 9.55
C ARG A 118 -1.27 7.54 10.32
N LYS A 119 -0.70 6.44 9.84
CA LYS A 119 0.42 5.78 10.51
C LYS A 119 1.37 5.16 9.51
N LEU A 120 2.64 5.57 9.57
CA LEU A 120 3.72 4.98 8.80
C LEU A 120 4.26 3.73 9.52
N PHE A 121 4.33 2.63 8.78
CA PHE A 121 5.04 1.41 9.18
C PHE A 121 6.34 1.33 8.39
N SER A 122 7.46 1.26 9.08
CA SER A 122 8.79 1.39 8.52
C SER A 122 9.56 0.10 8.65
N PHE A 123 10.18 -0.32 7.55
CA PHE A 123 11.02 -1.51 7.47
C PHE A 123 12.37 -1.14 6.88
N PRO A 124 13.47 -1.80 7.28
CA PRO A 124 14.73 -1.65 6.56
C PRO A 124 14.56 -1.97 5.08
N HIS A 125 15.12 -1.13 4.21
CA HIS A 125 15.18 -1.47 2.79
C HIS A 125 16.30 -2.50 2.59
N VAL A 126 15.92 -3.77 2.47
CA VAL A 126 16.82 -4.91 2.31
C VAL A 126 16.74 -5.46 0.89
N GLY A 127 17.86 -5.86 0.33
CA GLY A 127 17.91 -6.48 -1.01
C GLY A 127 17.47 -5.54 -2.14
N GLY A 128 16.81 -6.12 -3.13
CA GLY A 128 16.29 -5.45 -4.32
C GLY A 128 14.76 -5.40 -4.36
N SER A 129 14.24 -5.02 -5.53
CA SER A 129 12.83 -5.20 -5.86
C SER A 129 12.61 -6.62 -6.38
N TYR A 130 11.44 -7.21 -6.10
CA TYR A 130 11.07 -8.55 -6.57
C TYR A 130 9.62 -8.55 -7.05
N SER A 131 9.37 -9.24 -8.16
CA SER A 131 8.02 -9.39 -8.70
C SER A 131 7.10 -10.11 -7.71
N GLY A 132 5.85 -9.67 -7.58
CA GLY A 132 4.83 -10.31 -6.75
C GLY A 132 4.84 -9.95 -5.26
N THR A 133 5.78 -9.13 -4.78
CA THR A 133 5.81 -8.71 -3.36
C THR A 133 4.55 -7.92 -2.96
N GLY A 134 4.02 -7.09 -3.85
CA GLY A 134 2.75 -6.38 -3.65
C GLY A 134 1.56 -7.34 -3.53
N ASP A 135 1.53 -8.40 -4.34
CA ASP A 135 0.48 -9.42 -4.33
C ASP A 135 0.52 -10.24 -3.04
N LEU A 136 1.72 -10.60 -2.58
CA LEU A 136 1.90 -11.28 -1.28
C LEU A 136 1.43 -10.39 -0.12
N PHE A 137 1.80 -9.09 -0.14
CA PHE A 137 1.36 -8.12 0.86
C PHE A 137 -0.17 -8.03 0.89
N ALA A 138 -0.80 -7.76 -0.25
CA ALA A 138 -2.24 -7.63 -0.37
C ALA A 138 -2.97 -8.92 0.06
N SER A 139 -2.42 -10.10 -0.26
CA SER A 139 -2.96 -11.40 0.15
C SER A 139 -2.91 -11.58 1.67
N CYS A 140 -1.82 -11.17 2.33
CA CYS A 140 -1.71 -11.19 3.79
C CYS A 140 -2.76 -10.28 4.44
N ILE A 141 -2.94 -9.05 3.91
CA ILE A 141 -3.94 -8.10 4.41
C ILE A 141 -5.35 -8.69 4.25
N ALA A 142 -5.70 -9.17 3.05
CA ALA A 142 -7.02 -9.73 2.76
C ALA A 142 -7.34 -10.95 3.64
N ALA A 143 -6.41 -11.90 3.74
CA ALA A 143 -6.60 -13.10 4.55
C ALA A 143 -6.75 -12.77 6.05
N GLY A 144 -5.95 -11.84 6.57
CA GLY A 144 -6.04 -11.41 7.96
C GLY A 144 -7.34 -10.67 8.26
N LYS A 145 -7.77 -9.78 7.36
CA LYS A 145 -9.05 -9.06 7.49
C LYS A 145 -10.25 -10.03 7.52
N CYS A 146 -10.22 -11.07 6.67
CA CYS A 146 -11.26 -12.13 6.69
C CYS A 146 -11.28 -12.89 8.03
N ARG A 147 -10.18 -12.95 8.76
CA ARG A 147 -10.12 -13.53 10.11
C ARG A 147 -10.56 -12.55 11.21
N GLY A 148 -10.79 -11.29 10.88
CA GLY A 148 -11.13 -10.22 11.83
C GLY A 148 -9.92 -9.54 12.48
N ASP A 149 -8.72 -9.68 11.89
CA ASP A 149 -7.50 -9.01 12.38
C ASP A 149 -7.54 -7.52 12.05
N GLY A 150 -6.86 -6.69 12.88
CA GLY A 150 -6.70 -5.26 12.65
C GLY A 150 -5.70 -4.96 11.53
N ILE A 151 -5.97 -3.94 10.70
CA ILE A 151 -5.07 -3.58 9.59
C ILE A 151 -3.68 -3.17 10.08
N PRO A 152 -3.50 -2.38 11.15
CA PRO A 152 -2.17 -2.04 11.65
C PRO A 152 -1.30 -3.25 11.98
N GLU A 153 -1.86 -4.27 12.64
CA GLU A 153 -1.18 -5.52 12.97
C GLU A 153 -0.83 -6.33 11.72
N LEU A 154 -1.72 -6.32 10.74
CA LEU A 154 -1.52 -7.01 9.46
C LEU A 154 -0.41 -6.36 8.63
N ILE A 155 -0.32 -5.02 8.60
CA ILE A 155 0.76 -4.30 7.92
C ILE A 155 2.12 -4.66 8.54
N GLN A 156 2.19 -4.68 9.88
CA GLN A 156 3.42 -5.05 10.58
C GLN A 156 3.82 -6.51 10.29
N LEU A 157 2.86 -7.42 10.34
CA LEU A 157 3.08 -8.85 10.06
C LEU A 157 3.54 -9.07 8.61
N ALA A 158 2.80 -8.54 7.64
CA ALA A 158 3.10 -8.69 6.22
C ALA A 158 4.44 -8.05 5.86
N GLY A 159 4.72 -6.85 6.40
CA GLY A 159 6.00 -6.16 6.17
C GLY A 159 7.18 -6.94 6.73
N THR A 160 7.09 -7.47 7.95
CA THR A 160 8.17 -8.29 8.54
C THR A 160 8.36 -9.61 7.79
N PHE A 161 7.28 -10.25 7.36
CA PHE A 161 7.32 -11.45 6.53
C PHE A 161 8.05 -11.20 5.21
N LEU A 162 7.68 -10.13 4.50
CA LEU A 162 8.30 -9.76 3.22
C LEU A 162 9.77 -9.33 3.39
N GLU A 163 10.10 -8.60 4.46
CA GLU A 163 11.49 -8.22 4.76
C GLU A 163 12.39 -9.46 4.82
N GLN A 164 11.95 -10.51 5.54
CA GLN A 164 12.73 -11.75 5.63
C GLN A 164 12.82 -12.47 4.27
N ALA A 165 11.73 -12.57 3.54
CA ALA A 165 11.71 -13.21 2.22
C ALA A 165 12.61 -12.48 1.20
N ILE A 166 12.55 -11.14 1.16
CA ILE A 166 13.38 -10.31 0.28
C ILE A 166 14.86 -10.43 0.65
N LYS A 167 15.19 -10.40 1.94
CA LYS A 167 16.56 -10.54 2.42
C LYS A 167 17.17 -11.88 1.99
N ASP A 168 16.45 -12.98 2.21
CA ASP A 168 16.88 -14.33 1.83
C ASP A 168 17.08 -14.44 0.30
N SER A 169 16.14 -13.88 -0.47
CA SER A 169 16.24 -13.88 -1.94
C SER A 169 17.44 -13.09 -2.45
N ALA A 170 17.76 -11.96 -1.80
CA ALA A 170 18.93 -11.16 -2.14
C ALA A 170 20.24 -11.87 -1.79
N GLU A 171 20.31 -12.57 -0.65
CA GLU A 171 21.48 -13.38 -0.26
C GLU A 171 21.70 -14.55 -1.21
N GLU A 172 20.64 -15.16 -1.73
CA GLU A 172 20.69 -16.23 -2.73
C GLU A 172 20.84 -15.73 -4.18
N ASN A 173 20.86 -14.40 -4.41
CA ASN A 173 20.93 -13.79 -5.74
C ASN A 173 19.78 -14.23 -6.67
N ILE A 174 18.57 -14.35 -6.15
CA ILE A 174 17.38 -14.69 -6.95
C ILE A 174 17.10 -13.56 -7.94
N PRO A 175 16.86 -13.86 -9.24
CA PRO A 175 16.51 -12.84 -10.22
C PRO A 175 15.16 -12.18 -9.91
N TYR A 176 15.05 -10.87 -10.19
CA TYR A 176 13.81 -10.10 -9.98
C TYR A 176 12.53 -10.77 -10.51
N PRO A 177 12.51 -11.35 -11.73
CA PRO A 177 11.28 -11.94 -12.27
C PRO A 177 10.82 -13.21 -11.54
N ASP A 178 11.72 -13.89 -10.84
CA ASP A 178 11.45 -15.18 -10.18
C ASP A 178 10.71 -15.00 -8.83
N GLY A 179 10.58 -13.74 -8.37
CA GLY A 179 9.93 -13.43 -7.11
C GLY A 179 10.82 -13.67 -5.90
N THR A 180 10.20 -13.87 -4.73
CA THR A 180 10.92 -14.04 -3.46
C THR A 180 10.81 -15.47 -2.92
N ASN A 181 11.79 -15.91 -2.13
CA ASN A 181 11.79 -17.18 -1.39
C ASN A 181 10.84 -17.15 -0.18
N TYR A 182 9.59 -16.77 -0.38
CA TYR A 182 8.64 -16.52 0.69
C TYR A 182 8.16 -17.80 1.39
N GLU A 183 8.20 -18.95 0.75
CA GLU A 183 7.72 -20.23 1.27
C GLU A 183 8.38 -20.61 2.58
N LYS A 184 9.68 -20.31 2.74
CA LYS A 184 10.45 -20.56 3.96
C LYS A 184 9.88 -19.81 5.17
N TYR A 185 9.15 -18.72 4.95
CA TYR A 185 8.66 -17.80 5.98
C TYR A 185 7.16 -17.87 6.21
N LEU A 186 6.42 -18.75 5.53
CA LEU A 186 4.97 -18.91 5.70
C LEU A 186 4.55 -19.22 7.15
N TYR A 187 5.44 -19.84 7.93
CA TYR A 187 5.19 -20.10 9.35
C TYR A 187 4.94 -18.82 10.17
N MET A 188 5.46 -17.67 9.73
CA MET A 188 5.25 -16.38 10.39
C MET A 188 3.80 -15.90 10.32
N LEU A 189 3.04 -16.36 9.33
CA LEU A 189 1.64 -15.99 9.09
C LEU A 189 0.65 -16.84 9.91
N ILE A 190 1.15 -17.87 10.60
CA ILE A 190 0.33 -18.76 11.43
C ILE A 190 0.14 -18.09 12.80
N LYS A 191 -1.10 -17.74 13.15
CA LYS A 191 -1.43 -17.34 14.53
C LYS A 191 -1.24 -18.54 15.47
N LYS A 192 -0.49 -18.33 16.54
CA LYS A 192 -0.43 -19.28 17.67
C LYS A 192 -1.65 -19.11 18.55
#